data_76d95bf971f8a95e4c643a667eba67a1
#
_entry.id   76d95bf971f8a95e4c643a667eba67a1
#
_cell.length_a   1.000
_cell.length_b   1.000
_cell.length_c   1.000
_cell.angle_alpha   90.00
_cell.angle_beta   90.00
_cell.angle_gamma   90.00
#
_symmetry.space_group_name_H-M   'P 1'
#
loop_
_entity.id
_entity.type
_entity.pdbx_description
1 polymer ?
#
loop_
_entity_poly.entity_id
_entity_poly.type
_entity_poly.pdbx_seq_one_letter_code
_entity_poly.pdbx_strand_id
1 'polypeptide(L)'
;MLKRLATIALWCVAPILLFVSANLYDPYLAMIRGWGDVALAVGELAGIAVLLACGHWRRGGVAAKLLVLLWCLPPLAMTSAVTVFHLRKHAVLRAGGPRAQELGRHFIVGYSSFDEIAALAAKGLIGGIYVTRHNIGGRSADALRSEIARLQIIRREARLPPLIVAADQECGIVSHLSPPLTSLPALATLAALPPAERSAKAEAYGRIHGRELASLGITLNFAPVVDLLRTEASNPLDFNSLISRRAIAGDPQIVSDIAAAYARGLEGSGVEATVKHFPGLGRIREDTHHFRADLTTPVAELEASDWLPFREVLSRSSAYLMVGHVAVTAIDPTKATSHSKRVINDLLRKQWGYQGIIITDDLVMGPIYEHGVCAAVTEALNAGVDLLLVAYDGLQFYRMYHCALSASADGKLDDAMLKSSLARLNLKRPDIADRATAASISAR
;
A
#
# COMPACT_ATOMS: atom_id res chain seq x y z
N MET A 1 -12.14 0.53 50.06
CA MET A 1 -12.03 1.37 48.85
C MET A 1 -11.14 0.70 47.81
N LEU A 2 -9.93 0.31 48.11
CA LEU A 2 -8.96 -0.28 47.14
C LEU A 2 -9.47 -1.55 46.40
N LYS A 3 -10.09 -2.51 47.12
CA LYS A 3 -10.66 -3.73 46.49
C LYS A 3 -11.78 -3.44 45.52
N ARG A 4 -12.66 -2.45 45.79
CA ARG A 4 -13.72 -2.04 44.88
C ARG A 4 -13.16 -1.39 43.62
N LEU A 5 -12.15 -0.52 43.75
CA LEU A 5 -11.47 0.10 42.62
C LEU A 5 -10.77 -0.94 41.73
N ALA A 6 -10.07 -1.91 42.36
CA ALA A 6 -9.45 -3.01 41.62
C ALA A 6 -10.47 -3.85 40.82
N THR A 7 -11.63 -4.15 41.42
CA THR A 7 -12.68 -4.89 40.73
C THR A 7 -13.25 -4.09 39.55
N ILE A 8 -13.50 -2.80 39.72
CA ILE A 8 -13.96 -1.91 38.63
C ILE A 8 -12.93 -1.90 37.50
N ALA A 9 -11.63 -1.76 37.82
CA ALA A 9 -10.57 -1.79 36.83
C ALA A 9 -10.57 -3.10 36.02
N LEU A 10 -10.76 -4.24 36.69
CA LEU A 10 -10.84 -5.55 36.01
C LEU A 10 -12.03 -5.65 35.05
N TRP A 11 -13.19 -5.07 35.40
CA TRP A 11 -14.35 -4.99 34.51
C TRP A 11 -14.09 -4.10 33.30
N CYS A 12 -13.30 -3.03 33.41
CA CYS A 12 -12.96 -2.15 32.31
C CYS A 12 -11.85 -2.73 31.41
N VAL A 13 -10.87 -3.40 32.01
CA VAL A 13 -9.70 -3.95 31.26
C VAL A 13 -10.11 -5.15 30.38
N ALA A 14 -10.95 -6.04 30.87
CA ALA A 14 -11.32 -7.25 30.11
C ALA A 14 -11.94 -6.96 28.74
N PRO A 15 -12.88 -6.01 28.55
CA PRO A 15 -13.39 -5.64 27.23
C PRO A 15 -12.31 -5.05 26.30
N ILE A 16 -11.37 -4.28 26.86
CA ILE A 16 -10.26 -3.72 26.07
C ILE A 16 -9.36 -4.85 25.57
N LEU A 17 -8.97 -5.79 26.45
CA LEU A 17 -8.20 -6.95 26.06
C LEU A 17 -8.93 -7.79 25.02
N LEU A 18 -10.24 -8.00 25.20
CA LEU A 18 -11.06 -8.74 24.23
C LEU A 18 -11.05 -8.07 22.86
N PHE A 19 -11.20 -6.73 22.82
CA PHE A 19 -11.16 -5.98 21.58
C PHE A 19 -9.78 -6.11 20.90
N VAL A 20 -8.68 -5.92 21.64
CA VAL A 20 -7.32 -6.04 21.11
C VAL A 20 -7.08 -7.45 20.60
N SER A 21 -7.43 -8.48 21.37
CA SER A 21 -7.18 -9.89 21.03
C SER A 21 -8.01 -10.35 19.82
N ALA A 22 -9.25 -9.89 19.70
CA ALA A 22 -10.10 -10.17 18.55
C ALA A 22 -9.59 -9.51 17.25
N ASN A 23 -8.91 -8.37 17.36
CA ASN A 23 -8.41 -7.58 16.24
C ASN A 23 -6.87 -7.63 16.10
N LEU A 24 -6.20 -8.65 16.64
CA LEU A 24 -4.74 -8.76 16.68
C LEU A 24 -4.07 -8.60 15.31
N TYR A 25 -4.71 -9.06 14.25
CA TYR A 25 -4.23 -8.91 12.87
C TYR A 25 -4.83 -7.69 12.14
N ASP A 26 -5.46 -6.78 12.85
CA ASP A 26 -5.82 -5.48 12.27
C ASP A 26 -4.53 -4.64 12.05
N PRO A 27 -4.41 -3.90 10.94
CA PRO A 27 -3.22 -3.08 10.66
C PRO A 27 -2.89 -2.05 11.75
N TYR A 28 -3.89 -1.48 12.40
CA TYR A 28 -3.68 -0.54 13.50
C TYR A 28 -2.93 -1.15 14.69
N LEU A 29 -2.97 -2.48 14.83
CA LEU A 29 -2.27 -3.21 15.86
C LEU A 29 -0.94 -3.83 15.37
N ALA A 30 -0.50 -3.50 14.15
CA ALA A 30 0.73 -4.06 13.57
C ALA A 30 1.96 -3.81 14.46
N MET A 31 2.02 -2.66 15.12
CA MET A 31 3.16 -2.28 15.98
C MET A 31 3.28 -3.12 17.26
N ILE A 32 2.19 -3.70 17.74
CA ILE A 32 2.21 -4.50 19.00
C ILE A 32 2.41 -6.00 18.74
N ARG A 33 2.43 -6.45 17.49
CA ARG A 33 2.68 -7.86 17.17
C ARG A 33 4.10 -8.30 17.52
N GLY A 34 4.28 -9.58 17.73
CA GLY A 34 5.54 -10.15 18.17
C GLY A 34 5.65 -10.21 19.68
N TRP A 35 6.51 -9.44 20.31
CA TRP A 35 6.62 -9.43 21.78
C TRP A 35 5.35 -8.95 22.49
N GLY A 36 4.59 -8.04 21.86
CA GLY A 36 3.32 -7.60 22.37
C GLY A 36 2.27 -8.69 22.45
N ASP A 37 2.25 -9.62 21.49
CA ASP A 37 1.33 -10.76 21.49
C ASP A 37 1.61 -11.68 22.69
N VAL A 38 2.89 -11.93 23.00
CA VAL A 38 3.30 -12.72 24.15
C VAL A 38 2.91 -12.02 25.45
N ALA A 39 3.18 -10.73 25.54
CA ALA A 39 2.83 -9.93 26.73
C ALA A 39 1.31 -9.91 26.95
N LEU A 40 0.52 -9.77 25.88
CA LEU A 40 -0.93 -9.81 25.91
C LEU A 40 -1.44 -11.16 26.44
N ALA A 41 -0.97 -12.27 25.86
CA ALA A 41 -1.35 -13.62 26.30
C ALA A 41 -0.99 -13.89 27.77
N VAL A 42 0.21 -13.50 28.18
CA VAL A 42 0.67 -13.63 29.58
C VAL A 42 -0.22 -12.79 30.51
N GLY A 43 -0.53 -11.56 30.14
CA GLY A 43 -1.39 -10.65 30.93
C GLY A 43 -2.81 -11.21 31.09
N GLU A 44 -3.39 -11.74 30.04
CA GLU A 44 -4.72 -12.37 30.03
C GLU A 44 -4.78 -13.58 30.97
N LEU A 45 -3.81 -14.48 30.82
CA LEU A 45 -3.73 -15.70 31.65
C LEU A 45 -3.45 -15.37 33.11
N ALA A 46 -2.57 -14.39 33.38
CA ALA A 46 -2.28 -13.94 34.74
C ALA A 46 -3.53 -13.31 35.39
N GLY A 47 -4.31 -12.53 34.65
CA GLY A 47 -5.55 -11.96 35.15
C GLY A 47 -6.58 -13.04 35.53
N ILE A 48 -6.75 -14.07 34.72
CA ILE A 48 -7.59 -15.24 35.03
C ILE A 48 -7.08 -15.93 36.30
N ALA A 49 -5.78 -16.21 36.37
CA ALA A 49 -5.16 -16.87 37.53
C ALA A 49 -5.39 -16.10 38.84
N VAL A 50 -5.21 -14.77 38.80
CA VAL A 50 -5.48 -13.91 39.96
C VAL A 50 -6.95 -13.94 40.40
N LEU A 51 -7.89 -13.87 39.46
CA LEU A 51 -9.33 -13.96 39.76
C LEU A 51 -9.68 -15.30 40.41
N LEU A 52 -9.14 -16.39 39.91
CA LEU A 52 -9.35 -17.73 40.47
C LEU A 52 -8.72 -17.88 41.85
N ALA A 53 -7.46 -17.42 42.05
CA ALA A 53 -6.77 -17.43 43.32
C ALA A 53 -7.45 -16.60 44.40
N CYS A 54 -8.02 -15.45 44.01
CA CYS A 54 -8.83 -14.60 44.92
C CYS A 54 -10.21 -15.20 45.22
N GLY A 55 -10.55 -16.36 44.68
CA GLY A 55 -11.79 -17.08 45.00
C GLY A 55 -13.05 -16.53 44.33
N HIS A 56 -12.90 -15.66 43.31
CA HIS A 56 -14.03 -15.08 42.58
C HIS A 56 -14.96 -16.16 42.01
N TRP A 57 -14.44 -17.29 41.54
CA TRP A 57 -15.23 -18.41 41.03
C TRP A 57 -15.90 -19.22 42.12
N ARG A 58 -15.16 -19.56 43.21
CA ARG A 58 -15.64 -20.49 44.26
C ARG A 58 -16.50 -19.80 45.31
N ARG A 59 -16.15 -18.59 45.72
CA ARG A 59 -16.76 -17.89 46.84
C ARG A 59 -17.50 -16.61 46.44
N GLY A 60 -17.36 -16.19 45.18
CA GLY A 60 -17.95 -14.98 44.66
C GLY A 60 -19.44 -15.15 44.29
N GLY A 61 -20.18 -14.06 44.35
CA GLY A 61 -21.54 -14.00 43.81
C GLY A 61 -21.56 -14.04 42.29
N VAL A 62 -22.75 -13.93 41.71
CA VAL A 62 -22.97 -14.00 40.24
C VAL A 62 -22.03 -13.05 39.46
N ALA A 63 -21.92 -11.78 39.89
CA ALA A 63 -21.08 -10.80 39.24
C ALA A 63 -19.58 -11.23 39.21
N ALA A 64 -19.06 -11.83 40.28
CA ALA A 64 -17.68 -12.28 40.32
C ALA A 64 -17.43 -13.46 39.34
N LYS A 65 -18.41 -14.37 39.21
CA LYS A 65 -18.32 -15.46 38.24
C LYS A 65 -18.41 -14.94 36.79
N LEU A 66 -19.28 -13.96 36.55
CA LEU A 66 -19.35 -13.30 35.23
C LEU A 66 -18.05 -12.59 34.88
N LEU A 67 -17.37 -11.95 35.85
CA LEU A 67 -16.05 -11.36 35.60
C LEU A 67 -15.00 -12.40 35.18
N VAL A 68 -14.97 -13.57 35.84
CA VAL A 68 -14.06 -14.66 35.44
C VAL A 68 -14.38 -15.12 34.02
N LEU A 69 -15.64 -15.31 33.68
CA LEU A 69 -16.06 -15.69 32.32
C LEU A 69 -15.67 -14.65 31.28
N LEU A 70 -15.87 -13.35 31.60
CA LEU A 70 -15.44 -12.25 30.73
C LEU A 70 -13.94 -12.28 30.47
N TRP A 71 -13.10 -12.57 31.50
CA TRP A 71 -11.66 -12.68 31.35
C TRP A 71 -11.20 -13.92 30.59
N CYS A 72 -12.04 -14.92 30.41
CA CYS A 72 -11.75 -16.06 29.54
C CYS A 72 -11.99 -15.76 28.05
N LEU A 73 -12.72 -14.69 27.71
CA LEU A 73 -13.00 -14.33 26.31
C LEU A 73 -11.77 -13.82 25.53
N PRO A 74 -10.91 -12.94 26.08
CA PRO A 74 -9.75 -12.44 25.38
C PRO A 74 -8.82 -13.56 24.85
N PRO A 75 -8.32 -14.53 25.63
CA PRO A 75 -7.47 -15.59 25.13
C PRO A 75 -8.17 -16.50 24.10
N LEU A 76 -9.49 -16.70 24.21
CA LEU A 76 -10.26 -17.41 23.19
C LEU A 76 -10.33 -16.62 21.88
N ALA A 77 -10.56 -15.30 21.95
CA ALA A 77 -10.55 -14.41 20.80
C ALA A 77 -9.18 -14.36 20.13
N MET A 78 -8.11 -14.25 20.94
CA MET A 78 -6.73 -14.29 20.45
C MET A 78 -6.43 -15.61 19.74
N THR A 79 -6.75 -16.73 20.35
CA THR A 79 -6.55 -18.07 19.75
C THR A 79 -7.32 -18.18 18.43
N SER A 80 -8.54 -17.68 18.38
CA SER A 80 -9.36 -17.64 17.15
C SER A 80 -8.69 -16.79 16.07
N ALA A 81 -8.27 -15.56 16.40
CA ALA A 81 -7.62 -14.65 15.45
C ALA A 81 -6.32 -15.27 14.87
N VAL A 82 -5.48 -15.82 15.73
CA VAL A 82 -4.24 -16.50 15.34
C VAL A 82 -4.54 -17.71 14.44
N THR A 83 -5.51 -18.54 14.83
CA THR A 83 -5.91 -19.72 14.04
C THR A 83 -6.41 -19.33 12.65
N VAL A 84 -7.31 -18.34 12.56
CA VAL A 84 -7.84 -17.84 11.28
C VAL A 84 -6.71 -17.31 10.40
N PHE A 85 -5.78 -16.53 10.97
CA PHE A 85 -4.64 -16.04 10.22
C PHE A 85 -3.78 -17.18 9.67
N HIS A 86 -3.40 -18.17 10.50
CA HIS A 86 -2.60 -19.29 10.06
C HIS A 86 -3.30 -20.20 9.04
N LEU A 87 -4.61 -20.39 9.17
CA LEU A 87 -5.40 -21.12 8.16
C LEU A 87 -5.37 -20.42 6.81
N ARG A 88 -5.57 -19.07 6.77
CA ARG A 88 -5.46 -18.28 5.54
C ARG A 88 -4.06 -18.31 4.97
N LYS A 89 -3.03 -18.07 5.80
CA LYS A 89 -1.62 -18.14 5.39
C LYS A 89 -1.30 -19.50 4.78
N HIS A 90 -1.72 -20.55 5.41
CA HIS A 90 -1.49 -21.91 4.95
C HIS A 90 -2.23 -22.21 3.64
N ALA A 91 -3.50 -21.76 3.49
CA ALA A 91 -4.24 -21.88 2.25
C ALA A 91 -3.53 -21.15 1.10
N VAL A 92 -3.05 -19.92 1.34
CA VAL A 92 -2.28 -19.14 0.36
C VAL A 92 -0.96 -19.84 0.01
N LEU A 93 -0.20 -20.29 1.00
CA LEU A 93 1.08 -20.98 0.76
C LEU A 93 0.91 -22.33 0.06
N ARG A 94 -0.25 -22.97 0.14
CA ARG A 94 -0.59 -24.18 -0.62
C ARG A 94 -1.14 -23.89 -2.01
N ALA A 95 -1.58 -22.66 -2.26
CA ALA A 95 -2.05 -22.30 -3.58
C ALA A 95 -0.96 -22.51 -4.64
N GLY A 96 -1.36 -22.95 -5.81
CA GLY A 96 -0.46 -23.22 -6.93
C GLY A 96 -1.22 -23.30 -8.24
N GLY A 97 -0.47 -23.53 -9.31
CA GLY A 97 -1.02 -23.61 -10.66
C GLY A 97 -1.22 -22.24 -11.33
N PRO A 98 -1.60 -22.25 -12.64
CA PRO A 98 -1.63 -21.03 -13.46
C PRO A 98 -2.52 -19.93 -12.87
N ARG A 99 -3.71 -20.28 -12.38
CA ARG A 99 -4.67 -19.29 -11.86
C ARG A 99 -4.16 -18.57 -10.62
N ALA A 100 -3.53 -19.29 -9.69
CA ALA A 100 -2.92 -18.67 -8.52
C ALA A 100 -1.77 -17.73 -8.95
N GLN A 101 -0.95 -18.14 -9.90
CA GLN A 101 0.13 -17.30 -10.41
C GLN A 101 -0.39 -16.05 -11.15
N GLU A 102 -1.46 -16.19 -11.94
CA GLU A 102 -2.14 -15.04 -12.57
C GLU A 102 -2.60 -14.03 -11.53
N LEU A 103 -3.31 -14.47 -10.49
CA LEU A 103 -3.76 -13.60 -9.40
C LEU A 103 -2.57 -12.98 -8.65
N GLY A 104 -1.53 -13.76 -8.40
CA GLY A 104 -0.31 -13.27 -7.72
C GLY A 104 0.35 -12.11 -8.44
N ARG A 105 0.27 -12.05 -9.76
CA ARG A 105 0.86 -10.97 -10.57
C ARG A 105 0.25 -9.60 -10.27
N HIS A 106 -0.95 -9.55 -9.72
CA HIS A 106 -1.63 -8.32 -9.37
C HIS A 106 -1.20 -7.76 -8.01
N PHE A 107 -0.35 -8.41 -7.22
CA PHE A 107 0.00 -7.96 -5.88
C PHE A 107 1.45 -7.47 -5.79
N ILE A 108 1.62 -6.25 -5.23
CA ILE A 108 2.90 -5.71 -4.75
C ILE A 108 2.84 -5.72 -3.22
N VAL A 109 3.84 -6.34 -2.57
CA VAL A 109 3.76 -6.67 -1.14
C VAL A 109 4.98 -6.14 -0.38
N GLY A 110 4.73 -5.40 0.71
CA GLY A 110 5.73 -5.06 1.71
C GLY A 110 6.14 -6.29 2.52
N TYR A 111 7.40 -6.34 2.97
CA TYR A 111 7.90 -7.51 3.67
C TYR A 111 8.90 -7.15 4.77
N SER A 112 8.98 -8.00 5.78
CA SER A 112 9.97 -7.94 6.87
C SER A 112 10.83 -9.20 6.97
N SER A 113 10.42 -10.31 6.31
CA SER A 113 11.15 -11.58 6.30
C SER A 113 11.54 -11.94 4.86
N PHE A 114 12.85 -12.12 4.63
CA PHE A 114 13.36 -12.55 3.34
C PHE A 114 12.84 -13.95 2.96
N ASP A 115 12.85 -14.91 3.89
CA ASP A 115 12.46 -16.28 3.60
C ASP A 115 10.97 -16.38 3.23
N GLU A 116 10.13 -15.59 3.89
CA GLU A 116 8.71 -15.53 3.59
C GLU A 116 8.43 -14.96 2.20
N ILE A 117 9.04 -13.80 1.87
CA ILE A 117 8.83 -13.17 0.57
C ILE A 117 9.47 -13.99 -0.57
N ALA A 118 10.60 -14.66 -0.31
CA ALA A 118 11.24 -15.56 -1.26
C ALA A 118 10.37 -16.79 -1.59
N ALA A 119 9.69 -17.36 -0.58
CA ALA A 119 8.76 -18.46 -0.79
C ALA A 119 7.54 -18.05 -1.64
N LEU A 120 6.99 -16.84 -1.42
CA LEU A 120 5.91 -16.29 -2.24
C LEU A 120 6.38 -16.00 -3.67
N ALA A 121 7.58 -15.43 -3.82
CA ALA A 121 8.21 -15.15 -5.11
C ALA A 121 8.45 -16.43 -5.93
N ALA A 122 9.01 -17.47 -5.31
CA ALA A 122 9.30 -18.75 -5.96
C ALA A 122 8.03 -19.42 -6.53
N LYS A 123 6.90 -19.29 -5.83
CA LYS A 123 5.61 -19.85 -6.23
C LYS A 123 4.82 -19.00 -7.23
N GLY A 124 5.23 -17.76 -7.48
CA GLY A 124 4.51 -16.83 -8.33
C GLY A 124 3.27 -16.20 -7.67
N LEU A 125 3.19 -16.22 -6.33
CA LEU A 125 2.03 -15.72 -5.59
C LEU A 125 2.05 -14.20 -5.41
N ILE A 126 3.13 -13.53 -5.82
CA ILE A 126 3.27 -12.07 -5.85
C ILE A 126 3.81 -11.60 -7.20
N GLY A 127 3.42 -10.41 -7.65
CA GLY A 127 3.92 -9.73 -8.85
C GLY A 127 5.05 -8.75 -8.58
N GLY A 128 5.17 -8.28 -7.35
CA GLY A 128 6.20 -7.34 -6.94
C GLY A 128 6.39 -7.27 -5.44
N ILE A 129 7.40 -6.51 -5.05
CA ILE A 129 7.72 -6.20 -3.66
C ILE A 129 7.77 -4.68 -3.46
N TYR A 130 7.43 -4.25 -2.26
CA TYR A 130 7.56 -2.86 -1.84
C TYR A 130 8.66 -2.74 -0.79
N VAL A 131 9.62 -1.86 -1.05
CA VAL A 131 10.81 -1.63 -0.24
C VAL A 131 10.70 -0.32 0.51
N THR A 132 10.91 -0.35 1.82
CA THR A 132 10.79 0.80 2.70
C THR A 132 12.06 1.00 3.53
N ARG A 133 12.04 2.03 4.39
CA ARG A 133 13.09 2.22 5.39
C ARG A 133 13.28 1.02 6.34
N HIS A 134 12.26 0.17 6.53
CA HIS A 134 12.40 -1.06 7.31
C HIS A 134 13.34 -2.07 6.65
N ASN A 135 13.35 -2.12 5.32
CA ASN A 135 14.20 -3.03 4.55
C ASN A 135 15.64 -2.54 4.49
N ILE A 136 15.86 -1.22 4.57
CA ILE A 136 17.21 -0.63 4.55
C ILE A 136 17.74 -0.35 5.96
N GLY A 137 16.90 -0.16 6.97
CA GLY A 137 17.22 0.32 8.31
C GLY A 137 18.51 -0.24 8.90
N GLY A 138 19.56 0.58 8.98
CA GLY A 138 20.87 0.20 9.44
C GLY A 138 21.68 -0.71 8.51
N ARG A 139 21.16 -1.13 7.36
CA ARG A 139 21.82 -1.98 6.36
C ARG A 139 22.49 -1.14 5.28
N SER A 140 23.52 -1.67 4.63
CA SER A 140 24.16 -1.02 3.49
C SER A 140 23.28 -1.12 2.23
N ALA A 141 23.47 -0.20 1.29
CA ALA A 141 22.87 -0.25 -0.05
C ALA A 141 23.18 -1.57 -0.76
N ASP A 142 24.39 -2.09 -0.60
CA ASP A 142 24.85 -3.35 -1.20
C ASP A 142 24.11 -4.56 -0.63
N ALA A 143 23.79 -4.56 0.67
CA ALA A 143 23.01 -5.62 1.29
C ALA A 143 21.59 -5.67 0.72
N LEU A 144 20.93 -4.52 0.57
CA LEU A 144 19.59 -4.45 -0.04
C LEU A 144 19.65 -4.84 -1.53
N ARG A 145 20.63 -4.34 -2.28
CA ARG A 145 20.86 -4.73 -3.70
C ARG A 145 20.99 -6.25 -3.83
N SER A 146 21.82 -6.86 -3.01
CA SER A 146 22.04 -8.31 -3.01
C SER A 146 20.78 -9.10 -2.70
N GLU A 147 19.95 -8.61 -1.76
CA GLU A 147 18.68 -9.20 -1.41
C GLU A 147 17.69 -9.17 -2.57
N ILE A 148 17.52 -8.01 -3.21
CA ILE A 148 16.67 -7.84 -4.40
C ILE A 148 17.15 -8.74 -5.53
N ALA A 149 18.48 -8.78 -5.79
CA ALA A 149 19.05 -9.64 -6.81
C ALA A 149 18.76 -11.13 -6.56
N ARG A 150 18.85 -11.59 -5.30
CA ARG A 150 18.49 -12.98 -4.92
C ARG A 150 17.03 -13.28 -5.20
N LEU A 151 16.11 -12.37 -4.91
CA LEU A 151 14.68 -12.54 -5.22
C LEU A 151 14.45 -12.65 -6.73
N GLN A 152 15.15 -11.85 -7.54
CA GLN A 152 15.08 -11.93 -9.00
C GLN A 152 15.68 -13.24 -9.55
N ILE A 153 16.73 -13.79 -8.92
CA ILE A 153 17.27 -15.11 -9.26
C ILE A 153 16.25 -16.18 -8.98
N ILE A 154 15.62 -16.20 -7.80
CA ILE A 154 14.54 -17.13 -7.44
C ILE A 154 13.41 -17.11 -8.47
N ARG A 155 13.00 -15.92 -8.92
CA ARG A 155 11.97 -15.78 -9.98
C ARG A 155 12.39 -16.40 -11.30
N ARG A 156 13.64 -16.18 -11.71
CA ARG A 156 14.20 -16.72 -12.94
C ARG A 156 14.29 -18.25 -12.92
N GLU A 157 14.77 -18.80 -11.80
CA GLU A 157 14.85 -20.26 -11.60
C GLU A 157 13.47 -20.91 -11.64
N ALA A 158 12.46 -20.24 -11.09
CA ALA A 158 11.05 -20.65 -11.16
C ALA A 158 10.40 -20.43 -12.57
N ARG A 159 11.12 -19.86 -13.53
CA ARG A 159 10.62 -19.48 -14.87
C ARG A 159 9.43 -18.54 -14.83
N LEU A 160 9.44 -17.65 -13.83
CA LEU A 160 8.40 -16.64 -13.63
C LEU A 160 8.90 -15.27 -14.09
N PRO A 161 8.00 -14.36 -14.49
CA PRO A 161 8.38 -12.99 -14.80
C PRO A 161 9.08 -12.31 -13.62
N PRO A 162 10.02 -11.38 -13.85
CA PRO A 162 10.71 -10.67 -12.78
C PRO A 162 9.72 -9.91 -11.90
N LEU A 163 10.08 -9.73 -10.62
CA LEU A 163 9.30 -8.92 -9.69
C LEU A 163 9.40 -7.43 -10.07
N ILE A 164 8.29 -6.72 -9.97
CA ILE A 164 8.30 -5.27 -9.84
C ILE A 164 8.87 -4.96 -8.44
N VAL A 165 9.86 -4.08 -8.38
CA VAL A 165 10.43 -3.62 -7.10
C VAL A 165 10.08 -2.15 -6.95
N ALA A 166 9.18 -1.86 -6.01
CA ALA A 166 8.63 -0.52 -5.80
C ALA A 166 9.16 0.13 -4.53
N ALA A 167 9.26 1.47 -4.54
CA ALA A 167 9.60 2.26 -3.36
C ALA A 167 8.95 3.64 -3.40
N ASP A 168 8.83 4.31 -2.23
CA ASP A 168 8.49 5.73 -2.10
C ASP A 168 9.75 6.56 -1.90
N GLN A 169 10.16 7.25 -2.96
CA GLN A 169 11.27 8.18 -2.98
C GLN A 169 10.82 9.47 -3.69
N GLU A 170 10.06 10.33 -2.96
CA GLU A 170 9.33 11.46 -3.57
C GLU A 170 10.15 12.75 -3.68
N CYS A 171 11.23 12.90 -3.00
CA CYS A 171 11.87 14.14 -2.57
C CYS A 171 11.22 14.73 -1.29
N GLY A 172 12.00 15.46 -0.51
CA GLY A 172 11.50 16.06 0.75
C GLY A 172 11.24 15.02 1.83
N ILE A 173 10.06 15.13 2.48
CA ILE A 173 9.76 14.35 3.70
C ILE A 173 9.51 12.86 3.47
N VAL A 174 9.07 12.48 2.27
CA VAL A 174 8.88 11.07 1.88
C VAL A 174 10.05 10.63 1.02
N SER A 175 11.07 10.13 1.70
CA SER A 175 12.31 9.62 1.10
C SER A 175 12.75 8.39 1.88
N HIS A 176 12.08 7.26 1.65
CA HIS A 176 12.21 6.07 2.49
C HIS A 176 13.58 5.41 2.43
N LEU A 177 14.32 5.64 1.33
CA LEU A 177 15.63 5.05 1.11
C LEU A 177 16.78 6.06 1.30
N SER A 178 16.51 7.23 1.87
CA SER A 178 17.52 8.25 2.18
C SER A 178 17.69 8.39 3.70
N PRO A 179 18.87 8.10 4.26
CA PRO A 179 20.00 7.48 3.62
C PRO A 179 19.78 5.99 3.28
N PRO A 180 20.57 5.32 2.41
CA PRO A 180 21.84 5.76 1.83
C PRO A 180 21.71 6.54 0.53
N LEU A 181 20.51 6.63 -0.07
CA LEU A 181 20.31 7.43 -1.27
C LEU A 181 20.34 8.93 -0.96
N THR A 182 20.59 9.74 -1.98
CA THR A 182 20.64 11.19 -1.86
C THR A 182 19.28 11.74 -1.37
N SER A 183 19.32 12.54 -0.31
CA SER A 183 18.14 13.30 0.13
C SER A 183 18.01 14.55 -0.73
N LEU A 184 16.99 14.59 -1.60
CA LEU A 184 16.70 15.75 -2.44
C LEU A 184 15.65 16.67 -1.77
N PRO A 185 15.77 18.01 -1.97
CA PRO A 185 14.73 18.93 -1.54
C PRO A 185 13.37 18.61 -2.17
N ALA A 186 12.27 18.99 -1.50
CA ALA A 186 10.93 18.81 -2.03
C ALA A 186 10.78 19.48 -3.42
N LEU A 187 10.05 18.83 -4.34
CA LEU A 187 9.79 19.36 -5.67
C LEU A 187 9.10 20.75 -5.63
N ALA A 188 8.39 21.05 -4.56
CA ALA A 188 7.79 22.36 -4.31
C ALA A 188 8.82 23.52 -4.35
N THR A 189 10.08 23.25 -3.97
CA THR A 189 11.14 24.27 -4.03
C THR A 189 11.46 24.75 -5.45
N LEU A 190 11.04 24.00 -6.46
CA LEU A 190 11.25 24.33 -7.88
C LEU A 190 10.12 25.20 -8.44
N ALA A 191 8.98 25.32 -7.77
CA ALA A 191 7.82 26.01 -8.28
C ALA A 191 8.04 27.51 -8.55
N ALA A 192 8.90 28.14 -7.74
CA ALA A 192 9.24 29.56 -7.88
C ALA A 192 10.25 29.86 -9.02
N LEU A 193 10.87 28.87 -9.62
CA LEU A 193 11.87 29.04 -10.67
C LEU A 193 11.21 29.40 -12.02
N PRO A 194 11.95 30.05 -12.94
CA PRO A 194 11.52 30.22 -14.32
C PRO A 194 11.19 28.86 -14.98
N PRO A 195 10.21 28.79 -15.92
CA PRO A 195 9.74 27.51 -16.47
C PRO A 195 10.85 26.60 -17.02
N ALA A 196 11.79 27.14 -17.79
CA ALA A 196 12.89 26.35 -18.37
C ALA A 196 13.83 25.78 -17.28
N GLU A 197 14.19 26.60 -16.29
CA GLU A 197 15.05 26.19 -15.17
C GLU A 197 14.35 25.17 -14.27
N ARG A 198 13.07 25.37 -13.99
CA ARG A 198 12.19 24.48 -13.21
C ARG A 198 12.18 23.07 -13.79
N SER A 199 11.90 22.96 -15.10
CA SER A 199 11.86 21.67 -15.81
C SER A 199 13.24 21.00 -15.85
N ALA A 200 14.31 21.74 -16.13
CA ALA A 200 15.66 21.19 -16.16
C ALA A 200 16.09 20.63 -14.79
N LYS A 201 15.81 21.35 -13.70
CA LYS A 201 16.12 20.89 -12.34
C LYS A 201 15.25 19.70 -11.92
N ALA A 202 13.95 19.71 -12.24
CA ALA A 202 13.07 18.59 -11.94
C ALA A 202 13.53 17.31 -12.64
N GLU A 203 13.92 17.40 -13.91
CA GLU A 203 14.47 16.27 -14.64
C GLU A 203 15.83 15.81 -14.08
N ALA A 204 16.68 16.74 -13.62
CA ALA A 204 17.92 16.39 -12.94
C ALA A 204 17.65 15.63 -11.62
N TYR A 205 16.67 16.03 -10.83
CA TYR A 205 16.24 15.30 -9.63
C TYR A 205 15.75 13.89 -9.98
N GLY A 206 14.90 13.78 -11.01
CA GLY A 206 14.45 12.48 -11.52
C GLY A 206 15.62 11.59 -11.96
N ARG A 207 16.63 12.12 -12.63
CA ARG A 207 17.84 11.36 -13.03
C ARG A 207 18.68 10.91 -11.83
N ILE A 208 18.79 11.71 -10.77
CA ILE A 208 19.51 11.31 -9.55
C ILE A 208 18.76 10.14 -8.90
N HIS A 209 17.48 10.31 -8.58
CA HIS A 209 16.67 9.24 -8.01
C HIS A 209 16.64 8.00 -8.90
N GLY A 210 16.44 8.18 -10.21
CA GLY A 210 16.38 7.07 -11.16
C GLY A 210 17.66 6.23 -11.15
N ARG A 211 18.85 6.85 -11.24
CA ARG A 211 20.12 6.12 -11.18
C ARG A 211 20.33 5.41 -9.85
N GLU A 212 20.06 6.10 -8.75
CA GLU A 212 20.27 5.53 -7.42
C GLU A 212 19.29 4.37 -7.15
N LEU A 213 18.01 4.53 -7.47
CA LEU A 213 17.01 3.48 -7.35
C LEU A 213 17.33 2.27 -8.24
N ALA A 214 17.68 2.51 -9.51
CA ALA A 214 18.08 1.44 -10.43
C ALA A 214 19.32 0.69 -9.92
N SER A 215 20.29 1.39 -9.28
CA SER A 215 21.46 0.77 -8.70
C SER A 215 21.13 -0.22 -7.57
N LEU A 216 20.00 -0.07 -6.90
CA LEU A 216 19.49 -1.00 -5.90
C LEU A 216 18.65 -2.12 -6.51
N GLY A 217 18.28 -2.03 -7.80
CA GLY A 217 17.36 -2.96 -8.47
C GLY A 217 15.90 -2.57 -8.35
N ILE A 218 15.59 -1.33 -7.92
CA ILE A 218 14.23 -0.80 -7.87
C ILE A 218 13.81 -0.41 -9.29
N THR A 219 12.60 -0.80 -9.69
CA THR A 219 12.07 -0.63 -11.04
C THR A 219 10.87 0.30 -11.11
N LEU A 220 10.27 0.65 -9.96
CA LEU A 220 9.10 1.50 -9.87
C LEU A 220 9.26 2.47 -8.68
N ASN A 221 9.07 3.76 -8.92
CA ASN A 221 9.04 4.76 -7.86
C ASN A 221 7.62 5.33 -7.72
N PHE A 222 7.08 5.34 -6.52
CA PHE A 222 5.78 5.97 -6.22
C PHE A 222 5.94 7.49 -6.09
N ALA A 223 6.37 8.12 -7.18
CA ALA A 223 6.54 9.57 -7.36
C ALA A 223 6.45 9.91 -8.86
N PRO A 224 6.03 11.13 -9.19
CA PRO A 224 5.78 12.30 -8.34
C PRO A 224 4.36 12.38 -7.76
N VAL A 225 4.20 13.17 -6.68
CA VAL A 225 2.89 13.61 -6.18
C VAL A 225 2.39 14.76 -7.06
N VAL A 226 1.20 14.61 -7.65
CA VAL A 226 0.57 15.61 -8.51
C VAL A 226 -0.72 16.19 -7.91
N ASP A 227 -1.01 15.85 -6.66
CA ASP A 227 -2.07 16.49 -5.88
C ASP A 227 -1.81 18.00 -5.79
N LEU A 228 -2.84 18.82 -6.03
CA LEU A 228 -2.69 20.28 -5.96
C LEU A 228 -2.63 20.77 -4.51
N LEU A 229 -1.76 21.73 -4.24
CA LEU A 229 -1.74 22.42 -2.96
C LEU A 229 -3.00 23.27 -2.80
N ARG A 230 -3.82 22.95 -1.78
CA ARG A 230 -5.02 23.69 -1.41
C ARG A 230 -4.94 24.07 0.07
N THR A 231 -4.74 25.33 0.36
CA THR A 231 -4.58 25.82 1.74
C THR A 231 -5.87 25.68 2.55
N GLU A 232 -7.03 25.77 1.89
CA GLU A 232 -8.35 25.64 2.51
C GLU A 232 -8.66 24.22 3.02
N ALA A 233 -7.99 23.22 2.47
CA ALA A 233 -8.15 21.82 2.86
C ALA A 233 -7.13 21.36 3.92
N SER A 234 -6.22 22.24 4.36
CA SER A 234 -5.23 21.90 5.38
C SER A 234 -5.91 21.44 6.67
N ASN A 235 -5.55 20.26 7.14
CA ASN A 235 -6.03 19.68 8.39
C ASN A 235 -4.85 19.45 9.36
N PRO A 236 -4.82 20.13 10.50
CA PRO A 236 -3.76 19.93 11.51
C PRO A 236 -3.71 18.50 12.10
N LEU A 237 -4.79 17.74 11.94
CA LEU A 237 -4.87 16.33 12.39
C LEU A 237 -4.54 15.32 11.28
N ASP A 238 -4.15 15.77 10.09
CA ASP A 238 -3.59 14.91 9.05
C ASP A 238 -2.11 14.65 9.38
N PHE A 239 -1.84 13.51 9.98
CA PHE A 239 -0.48 13.10 10.36
C PHE A 239 0.18 12.18 9.34
N ASN A 240 -0.56 11.64 8.38
CA ASN A 240 -0.08 10.64 7.45
C ASN A 240 -0.07 11.10 6.00
N SER A 241 -1.19 11.62 5.47
CA SER A 241 -1.26 12.06 4.06
C SER A 241 -0.31 13.22 3.80
N LEU A 242 -0.30 14.22 4.70
CA LEU A 242 0.60 15.39 4.67
C LEU A 242 0.69 16.05 3.29
N ILE A 243 -0.42 16.08 2.53
CA ILE A 243 -0.45 16.60 1.16
C ILE A 243 0.05 18.04 1.10
N SER A 244 -0.28 18.87 2.10
CA SER A 244 0.20 20.25 2.19
C SER A 244 1.73 20.39 2.21
N ARG A 245 2.47 19.33 2.60
CA ARG A 245 3.93 19.29 2.65
C ARG A 245 4.57 18.52 1.48
N ARG A 246 3.75 17.77 0.73
CA ARG A 246 4.19 16.91 -0.39
C ARG A 246 3.80 17.47 -1.75
N ALA A 247 2.72 18.26 -1.82
CA ALA A 247 2.25 18.89 -3.05
C ALA A 247 3.30 19.86 -3.62
N ILE A 248 3.41 19.91 -4.94
CA ILE A 248 4.37 20.75 -5.65
C ILE A 248 3.93 22.20 -5.64
N ALA A 249 2.68 22.47 -6.03
CA ALA A 249 2.08 23.82 -6.11
C ALA A 249 0.55 23.73 -6.15
N GLY A 250 -0.12 24.90 -6.06
CA GLY A 250 -1.57 25.00 -6.30
C GLY A 250 -1.95 25.22 -7.78
N ASP A 251 -1.01 25.63 -8.60
CA ASP A 251 -1.20 25.84 -10.04
C ASP A 251 -1.02 24.52 -10.80
N PRO A 252 -2.06 24.04 -11.53
CA PRO A 252 -2.01 22.76 -12.23
C PRO A 252 -0.90 22.69 -13.29
N GLN A 253 -0.61 23.80 -13.98
CA GLN A 253 0.40 23.82 -15.03
C GLN A 253 1.81 23.71 -14.45
N ILE A 254 2.09 24.40 -13.33
CA ILE A 254 3.36 24.29 -12.61
C ILE A 254 3.58 22.85 -12.13
N VAL A 255 2.55 22.22 -11.59
CA VAL A 255 2.61 20.81 -11.15
C VAL A 255 2.88 19.90 -12.34
N SER A 256 2.17 20.10 -13.47
CA SER A 256 2.35 19.30 -14.70
C SER A 256 3.78 19.38 -15.23
N ASP A 257 4.34 20.59 -15.34
CA ASP A 257 5.68 20.82 -15.89
C ASP A 257 6.77 20.15 -15.05
N ILE A 258 6.71 20.33 -13.71
CA ILE A 258 7.68 19.76 -12.78
C ILE A 258 7.55 18.23 -12.74
N ALA A 259 6.32 17.73 -12.60
CA ALA A 259 6.07 16.31 -12.46
C ALA A 259 6.44 15.53 -13.74
N ALA A 260 6.08 16.05 -14.93
CA ALA A 260 6.46 15.43 -16.20
C ALA A 260 7.98 15.42 -16.41
N ALA A 261 8.66 16.50 -16.05
CA ALA A 261 10.13 16.57 -16.16
C ALA A 261 10.81 15.57 -15.18
N TYR A 262 10.34 15.50 -13.96
CA TYR A 262 10.81 14.53 -12.97
C TYR A 262 10.60 13.08 -13.43
N ALA A 263 9.40 12.76 -13.95
CA ALA A 263 9.09 11.43 -14.48
C ALA A 263 10.03 11.05 -15.64
N ARG A 264 10.28 11.96 -16.58
CA ARG A 264 11.27 11.70 -17.66
C ARG A 264 12.69 11.39 -17.12
N GLY A 265 13.10 12.10 -16.05
CA GLY A 265 14.38 11.84 -15.42
C GLY A 265 14.49 10.44 -14.81
N LEU A 266 13.42 9.95 -14.16
CA LEU A 266 13.32 8.58 -13.65
C LEU A 266 13.38 7.56 -14.78
N GLU A 267 12.49 7.71 -15.76
CA GLU A 267 12.32 6.79 -16.89
C GLU A 267 13.61 6.69 -17.74
N GLY A 268 14.31 7.80 -17.94
CA GLY A 268 15.61 7.82 -18.60
C GLY A 268 16.71 7.01 -17.90
N SER A 269 16.47 6.63 -16.64
CA SER A 269 17.35 5.75 -15.85
C SER A 269 16.79 4.33 -15.69
N GLY A 270 15.68 4.02 -16.35
CA GLY A 270 15.04 2.70 -16.32
C GLY A 270 14.16 2.44 -15.10
N VAL A 271 13.73 3.47 -14.36
CA VAL A 271 12.79 3.39 -13.25
C VAL A 271 11.48 4.03 -13.69
N GLU A 272 10.38 3.28 -13.62
CA GLU A 272 9.06 3.80 -13.92
C GLU A 272 8.60 4.78 -12.85
N ALA A 273 7.93 5.88 -13.27
CA ALA A 273 7.30 6.83 -12.37
C ALA A 273 5.88 6.38 -11.99
N THR A 274 5.31 6.97 -10.96
CA THR A 274 3.89 6.80 -10.60
C THR A 274 3.31 8.15 -10.21
N VAL A 275 2.33 8.63 -10.96
CA VAL A 275 1.58 9.83 -10.58
C VAL A 275 0.52 9.49 -9.55
N LYS A 276 0.42 10.28 -8.48
CA LYS A 276 -0.45 10.00 -7.34
C LYS A 276 -0.97 11.27 -6.67
N HIS A 277 -2.11 11.19 -5.99
CA HIS A 277 -3.02 10.07 -5.76
C HIS A 277 -4.37 10.40 -6.45
N PHE A 278 -4.65 9.76 -7.60
CA PHE A 278 -5.92 10.05 -8.28
C PHE A 278 -7.12 9.65 -7.39
N PRO A 279 -8.15 10.47 -7.25
CA PRO A 279 -8.58 11.60 -8.07
C PRO A 279 -8.02 12.97 -7.67
N GLY A 280 -7.00 13.05 -6.84
CA GLY A 280 -6.44 14.28 -6.30
C GLY A 280 -6.88 14.52 -4.86
N LEU A 281 -5.91 14.49 -3.93
CA LEU A 281 -6.16 14.63 -2.49
C LEU A 281 -6.12 16.09 -2.01
N GLY A 282 -5.80 17.04 -2.89
CA GLY A 282 -5.64 18.44 -2.49
C GLY A 282 -6.89 19.10 -1.89
N ARG A 283 -8.09 18.60 -2.21
CA ARG A 283 -9.38 19.09 -1.67
C ARG A 283 -9.88 18.28 -0.47
N ILE A 284 -9.20 17.20 -0.11
CA ILE A 284 -9.61 16.29 0.94
C ILE A 284 -9.05 16.81 2.28
N ARG A 285 -9.91 16.85 3.29
CA ARG A 285 -9.55 17.28 4.65
C ARG A 285 -9.32 16.10 5.58
N GLU A 286 -9.92 14.98 5.29
CA GLU A 286 -9.80 13.73 6.06
C GLU A 286 -8.43 13.10 5.81
N ASP A 287 -7.83 12.53 6.86
CA ASP A 287 -6.67 11.64 6.70
C ASP A 287 -7.14 10.32 6.08
N THR A 288 -6.87 10.15 4.78
CA THR A 288 -7.31 8.99 3.99
C THR A 288 -6.66 7.68 4.42
N HIS A 289 -5.64 7.71 5.30
CA HIS A 289 -5.09 6.49 5.91
C HIS A 289 -6.05 5.88 6.93
N HIS A 290 -6.94 6.69 7.51
CA HIS A 290 -7.81 6.27 8.60
C HIS A 290 -9.29 6.35 8.28
N PHE A 291 -9.70 7.34 7.49
CA PHE A 291 -11.11 7.68 7.30
C PHE A 291 -11.50 7.64 5.83
N ARG A 292 -12.75 7.23 5.58
CA ARG A 292 -13.37 7.43 4.29
C ARG A 292 -13.44 8.91 3.97
N ALA A 293 -13.13 9.26 2.73
CA ALA A 293 -13.22 10.62 2.22
C ALA A 293 -14.04 10.68 0.95
N ASP A 294 -14.82 11.74 0.82
CA ASP A 294 -15.72 11.97 -0.30
C ASP A 294 -15.32 13.28 -1.04
N LEU A 295 -14.96 13.15 -2.31
CA LEU A 295 -14.71 14.29 -3.19
C LEU A 295 -16.01 14.70 -3.87
N THR A 296 -16.61 15.80 -3.40
CA THR A 296 -17.92 16.28 -3.84
C THR A 296 -17.85 17.31 -4.97
N THR A 297 -16.64 17.68 -5.38
CA THR A 297 -16.39 18.66 -6.44
C THR A 297 -16.96 18.19 -7.78
N PRO A 298 -17.65 19.05 -8.54
CA PRO A 298 -18.17 18.72 -9.87
C PRO A 298 -17.07 18.24 -10.83
N VAL A 299 -17.37 17.25 -11.67
CA VAL A 299 -16.40 16.67 -12.63
C VAL A 299 -15.77 17.72 -13.53
N ALA A 300 -16.57 18.67 -14.05
CA ALA A 300 -16.05 19.74 -14.92
C ALA A 300 -14.99 20.62 -14.23
N GLU A 301 -15.13 20.85 -12.92
CA GLU A 301 -14.13 21.59 -12.16
C GLU A 301 -12.86 20.76 -11.91
N LEU A 302 -13.01 19.46 -11.62
CA LEU A 302 -11.88 18.53 -11.48
C LEU A 302 -11.09 18.41 -12.79
N GLU A 303 -11.79 18.30 -13.92
CA GLU A 303 -11.16 18.22 -15.26
C GLU A 303 -10.39 19.51 -15.61
N ALA A 304 -10.90 20.67 -15.21
CA ALA A 304 -10.27 21.95 -15.45
C ALA A 304 -9.09 22.26 -14.50
N SER A 305 -8.96 21.52 -13.40
CA SER A 305 -7.94 21.80 -12.36
C SER A 305 -7.23 20.56 -11.85
N ASP A 306 -7.82 19.84 -10.92
CA ASP A 306 -7.15 18.78 -10.14
C ASP A 306 -6.73 17.58 -11.02
N TRP A 307 -7.46 17.29 -12.11
CA TRP A 307 -7.14 16.19 -13.02
C TRP A 307 -6.19 16.59 -14.16
N LEU A 308 -5.96 17.90 -14.36
CA LEU A 308 -5.07 18.36 -15.41
C LEU A 308 -3.64 17.81 -15.25
N PRO A 309 -2.98 17.86 -14.08
CA PRO A 309 -1.64 17.32 -13.93
C PRO A 309 -1.55 15.81 -14.21
N PHE A 310 -2.56 15.03 -13.80
CA PHE A 310 -2.59 13.59 -14.11
C PHE A 310 -2.62 13.36 -15.62
N ARG A 311 -3.54 14.01 -16.34
CA ARG A 311 -3.65 13.86 -17.80
C ARG A 311 -2.39 14.28 -18.52
N GLU A 312 -1.83 15.43 -18.15
CA GLU A 312 -0.63 15.97 -18.77
C GLU A 312 0.60 15.08 -18.57
N VAL A 313 0.85 14.60 -17.34
CA VAL A 313 1.98 13.72 -17.07
C VAL A 313 1.80 12.38 -17.76
N LEU A 314 0.63 11.76 -17.68
CA LEU A 314 0.33 10.47 -18.29
C LEU A 314 0.41 10.52 -19.83
N SER A 315 0.13 11.67 -20.45
CA SER A 315 0.26 11.85 -21.90
C SER A 315 1.71 11.99 -22.38
N ARG A 316 2.63 12.37 -21.48
CA ARG A 316 4.04 12.69 -21.78
C ARG A 316 5.04 11.69 -21.22
N SER A 317 4.57 10.64 -20.53
CA SER A 317 5.41 9.67 -19.85
C SER A 317 4.80 8.27 -19.88
N SER A 318 5.60 7.27 -19.50
CA SER A 318 5.12 5.91 -19.29
C SER A 318 4.64 5.64 -17.86
N ALA A 319 4.46 6.69 -17.06
CA ALA A 319 4.15 6.61 -15.64
C ALA A 319 2.91 5.75 -15.34
N TYR A 320 2.97 5.07 -14.22
CA TYR A 320 1.82 4.39 -13.63
C TYR A 320 0.87 5.42 -12.99
N LEU A 321 -0.39 5.04 -12.80
CA LEU A 321 -1.38 5.86 -12.12
C LEU A 321 -1.76 5.18 -10.79
N MET A 322 -1.48 5.83 -9.67
CA MET A 322 -1.94 5.38 -8.37
C MET A 322 -3.30 5.98 -8.04
N VAL A 323 -4.25 5.11 -7.68
CA VAL A 323 -5.62 5.48 -7.36
C VAL A 323 -5.88 5.35 -5.86
N GLY A 324 -6.31 6.46 -5.25
CA GLY A 324 -6.55 6.56 -3.81
C GLY A 324 -7.92 6.02 -3.37
N HIS A 325 -8.12 6.01 -2.06
CA HIS A 325 -9.34 5.48 -1.42
C HIS A 325 -10.37 6.58 -1.16
N VAL A 326 -10.55 7.48 -2.12
CA VAL A 326 -11.50 8.60 -2.09
C VAL A 326 -12.63 8.34 -3.07
N ALA A 327 -13.88 8.56 -2.67
CA ALA A 327 -15.03 8.46 -3.56
C ALA A 327 -15.23 9.77 -4.33
N VAL A 328 -15.29 9.72 -5.66
CA VAL A 328 -15.74 10.84 -6.51
C VAL A 328 -17.25 10.77 -6.57
N THR A 329 -17.96 11.46 -5.68
CA THR A 329 -19.38 11.28 -5.47
C THR A 329 -20.24 11.61 -6.70
N ALA A 330 -19.77 12.51 -7.56
CA ALA A 330 -20.39 12.84 -8.83
C ALA A 330 -20.35 11.67 -9.86
N ILE A 331 -19.47 10.68 -9.68
CA ILE A 331 -19.34 9.51 -10.56
C ILE A 331 -19.81 8.25 -9.86
N ASP A 332 -19.31 7.98 -8.64
CA ASP A 332 -19.66 6.83 -7.84
C ASP A 332 -19.69 7.21 -6.34
N PRO A 333 -20.87 7.51 -5.79
CA PRO A 333 -20.99 7.91 -4.39
C PRO A 333 -20.81 6.75 -3.41
N THR A 334 -20.80 5.51 -3.91
CA THR A 334 -20.80 4.31 -3.06
C THR A 334 -19.43 3.65 -2.91
N LYS A 335 -18.52 3.90 -3.86
CA LYS A 335 -17.22 3.24 -3.93
C LYS A 335 -16.09 4.25 -4.05
N ALA A 336 -15.02 3.99 -3.32
CA ALA A 336 -13.79 4.74 -3.52
C ALA A 336 -13.18 4.45 -4.90
N THR A 337 -12.41 5.41 -5.41
CA THR A 337 -11.76 5.35 -6.72
C THR A 337 -11.01 4.03 -6.96
N SER A 338 -10.30 3.53 -5.95
CA SER A 338 -9.48 2.32 -6.04
C SER A 338 -10.26 1.03 -6.38
N HIS A 339 -11.57 1.01 -6.21
CA HIS A 339 -12.42 -0.16 -6.53
C HIS A 339 -13.73 0.21 -7.25
N SER A 340 -13.84 1.44 -7.77
CA SER A 340 -14.98 1.87 -8.57
C SER A 340 -14.79 1.54 -10.06
N LYS A 341 -15.59 0.65 -10.60
CA LYS A 341 -15.61 0.34 -12.04
C LYS A 341 -15.96 1.56 -12.89
N ARG A 342 -16.82 2.47 -12.37
CA ARG A 342 -17.17 3.71 -13.07
C ARG A 342 -15.97 4.63 -13.23
N VAL A 343 -15.12 4.72 -12.21
CA VAL A 343 -13.91 5.55 -12.29
C VAL A 343 -12.81 4.84 -13.08
N ILE A 344 -12.47 3.60 -12.74
CA ILE A 344 -11.35 2.89 -13.36
C ILE A 344 -11.64 2.57 -14.83
N ASN A 345 -12.76 1.89 -15.10
CA ASN A 345 -13.04 1.42 -16.45
C ASN A 345 -13.70 2.50 -17.32
N ASP A 346 -14.73 3.20 -16.82
CA ASP A 346 -15.49 4.07 -17.68
C ASP A 346 -14.82 5.43 -17.85
N LEU A 347 -14.29 6.05 -16.80
CA LEU A 347 -13.55 7.31 -16.90
C LEU A 347 -12.11 7.09 -17.41
N LEU A 348 -11.27 6.36 -16.67
CA LEU A 348 -9.83 6.30 -16.97
C LEU A 348 -9.54 5.48 -18.22
N ARG A 349 -10.11 4.28 -18.37
CA ARG A 349 -9.83 3.42 -19.52
C ARG A 349 -10.55 3.87 -20.79
N LYS A 350 -11.86 4.15 -20.72
CA LYS A 350 -12.66 4.46 -21.90
C LYS A 350 -12.62 5.94 -22.30
N GLN A 351 -12.90 6.87 -21.36
CA GLN A 351 -12.98 8.30 -21.69
C GLN A 351 -11.60 8.93 -21.85
N TRP A 352 -10.65 8.65 -20.91
CA TRP A 352 -9.27 9.14 -21.04
C TRP A 352 -8.40 8.32 -21.98
N GLY A 353 -8.82 7.09 -22.33
CA GLY A 353 -8.04 6.18 -23.18
C GLY A 353 -6.75 5.68 -22.54
N TYR A 354 -6.62 5.78 -21.19
CA TYR A 354 -5.38 5.43 -20.51
C TYR A 354 -5.11 3.92 -20.55
N GLN A 355 -4.03 3.53 -21.22
CA GLN A 355 -3.61 2.13 -21.38
C GLN A 355 -2.41 1.72 -20.50
N GLY A 356 -1.91 2.64 -19.69
CA GLY A 356 -0.83 2.35 -18.72
C GLY A 356 -1.32 1.53 -17.52
N ILE A 357 -0.42 1.28 -16.59
CA ILE A 357 -0.72 0.49 -15.37
C ILE A 357 -1.43 1.36 -14.35
N ILE A 358 -2.54 0.85 -13.80
CA ILE A 358 -3.24 1.42 -12.65
C ILE A 358 -2.91 0.57 -11.42
N ILE A 359 -2.42 1.21 -10.37
CA ILE A 359 -2.12 0.61 -9.06
C ILE A 359 -3.00 1.25 -7.99
N THR A 360 -3.47 0.50 -7.01
CA THR A 360 -4.14 1.08 -5.83
C THR A 360 -3.13 1.78 -4.94
N ASP A 361 -3.59 2.77 -4.16
CA ASP A 361 -2.92 3.11 -2.91
C ASP A 361 -2.93 1.91 -1.95
N ASP A 362 -2.26 2.02 -0.80
CA ASP A 362 -2.09 0.88 0.11
C ASP A 362 -3.45 0.36 0.63
N LEU A 363 -3.78 -0.87 0.27
CA LEU A 363 -5.01 -1.55 0.72
C LEU A 363 -5.04 -1.83 2.23
N VAL A 364 -3.98 -1.49 2.95
CA VAL A 364 -3.91 -1.57 4.41
C VAL A 364 -4.57 -0.35 5.08
N MET A 365 -4.95 0.67 4.32
CA MET A 365 -5.59 1.90 4.82
C MET A 365 -7.03 1.66 5.31
N GLY A 366 -7.44 2.46 6.31
CA GLY A 366 -8.72 2.33 7.02
C GLY A 366 -9.97 2.19 6.15
N PRO A 367 -10.18 3.01 5.12
CA PRO A 367 -11.37 2.94 4.26
C PRO A 367 -11.61 1.56 3.61
N ILE A 368 -10.54 0.78 3.37
CA ILE A 368 -10.64 -0.59 2.83
C ILE A 368 -11.21 -1.55 3.87
N TYR A 369 -10.87 -1.36 5.13
CA TYR A 369 -11.39 -2.18 6.24
C TYR A 369 -12.84 -1.84 6.56
N GLU A 370 -13.21 -0.57 6.45
CA GLU A 370 -14.59 -0.10 6.59
C GLU A 370 -15.49 -0.65 5.48
N HIS A 371 -15.03 -0.62 4.22
CA HIS A 371 -15.77 -1.19 3.08
C HIS A 371 -15.83 -2.72 3.10
N GLY A 372 -14.84 -3.35 3.70
CA GLY A 372 -14.65 -4.80 3.73
C GLY A 372 -13.58 -5.28 2.73
N VAL A 373 -12.49 -5.80 3.28
CA VAL A 373 -11.28 -6.17 2.55
C VAL A 373 -11.53 -7.08 1.33
N CYS A 374 -12.38 -8.12 1.49
CA CYS A 374 -12.66 -9.03 0.37
C CYS A 374 -13.50 -8.38 -0.72
N ALA A 375 -14.43 -7.48 -0.35
CA ALA A 375 -15.21 -6.72 -1.32
C ALA A 375 -14.28 -5.78 -2.11
N ALA A 376 -13.45 -4.98 -1.42
CA ALA A 376 -12.52 -4.05 -2.05
C ALA A 376 -11.55 -4.75 -3.02
N VAL A 377 -10.94 -5.87 -2.63
CA VAL A 377 -10.03 -6.65 -3.50
C VAL A 377 -10.75 -7.17 -4.74
N THR A 378 -11.93 -7.78 -4.57
CA THR A 378 -12.71 -8.34 -5.68
C THR A 378 -13.18 -7.25 -6.63
N GLU A 379 -13.66 -6.14 -6.09
CA GLU A 379 -14.16 -5.01 -6.87
C GLU A 379 -13.04 -4.28 -7.61
N ALA A 380 -11.85 -4.09 -6.99
CA ALA A 380 -10.69 -3.49 -7.64
C ALA A 380 -10.23 -4.32 -8.85
N LEU A 381 -10.12 -5.64 -8.70
CA LEU A 381 -9.80 -6.54 -9.82
C LEU A 381 -10.86 -6.48 -10.93
N ASN A 382 -12.13 -6.50 -10.57
CA ASN A 382 -13.26 -6.41 -11.51
C ASN A 382 -13.43 -5.02 -12.13
N ALA A 383 -12.93 -3.98 -11.50
CA ALA A 383 -12.88 -2.63 -12.05
C ALA A 383 -11.78 -2.48 -13.12
N GLY A 384 -10.79 -3.36 -13.16
CA GLY A 384 -9.68 -3.33 -14.09
C GLY A 384 -8.44 -2.61 -13.56
N VAL A 385 -8.26 -2.57 -12.23
CA VAL A 385 -7.00 -2.22 -11.58
C VAL A 385 -5.98 -3.31 -11.88
N ASP A 386 -4.74 -2.91 -12.20
CA ASP A 386 -3.68 -3.84 -12.59
C ASP A 386 -2.87 -4.35 -11.42
N LEU A 387 -2.62 -3.50 -10.43
CA LEU A 387 -1.79 -3.80 -9.28
C LEU A 387 -2.49 -3.39 -7.97
N LEU A 388 -2.46 -4.27 -7.01
CA LEU A 388 -2.96 -4.11 -5.66
C LEU A 388 -1.76 -3.96 -4.73
N LEU A 389 -1.64 -2.81 -4.07
CA LEU A 389 -0.54 -2.54 -3.14
C LEU A 389 -0.91 -2.98 -1.73
N VAL A 390 -0.05 -3.75 -1.08
CA VAL A 390 -0.14 -4.16 0.34
C VAL A 390 1.18 -3.82 0.99
N ALA A 391 1.35 -2.57 1.41
CA ALA A 391 2.65 -1.99 1.72
C ALA A 391 2.99 -1.99 3.21
N TYR A 392 2.22 -1.27 4.03
CA TYR A 392 2.55 -0.98 5.42
C TYR A 392 2.60 -2.24 6.30
N ASP A 393 1.63 -3.12 6.14
CA ASP A 393 1.53 -4.40 6.85
C ASP A 393 1.44 -5.56 5.86
N GLY A 394 2.58 -6.07 5.43
CA GLY A 394 2.68 -7.16 4.45
C GLY A 394 1.96 -8.45 4.87
N LEU A 395 1.67 -8.65 6.16
CA LEU A 395 0.91 -9.82 6.62
C LEU A 395 -0.55 -9.79 6.14
N GLN A 396 -1.09 -8.60 5.84
CA GLN A 396 -2.44 -8.47 5.27
C GLN A 396 -2.55 -9.09 3.87
N PHE A 397 -1.43 -9.29 3.18
CA PHE A 397 -1.39 -10.02 1.91
C PHE A 397 -2.12 -11.36 1.99
N TYR A 398 -1.91 -12.13 3.05
CA TYR A 398 -2.54 -13.43 3.18
C TYR A 398 -4.06 -13.36 3.24
N ARG A 399 -4.62 -12.35 3.90
CA ARG A 399 -6.06 -12.10 3.92
C ARG A 399 -6.56 -11.69 2.53
N MET A 400 -5.90 -10.71 1.92
CA MET A 400 -6.30 -10.13 0.63
C MET A 400 -6.18 -11.13 -0.51
N TYR A 401 -5.08 -11.86 -0.56
CA TYR A 401 -4.87 -12.88 -1.57
C TYR A 401 -5.83 -14.08 -1.40
N HIS A 402 -6.12 -14.48 -0.16
CA HIS A 402 -7.15 -15.48 0.11
C HIS A 402 -8.53 -15.02 -0.38
N CYS A 403 -8.87 -13.73 -0.22
CA CYS A 403 -10.10 -13.16 -0.77
C CYS A 403 -10.14 -13.28 -2.31
N ALA A 404 -9.03 -12.97 -2.99
CA ALA A 404 -8.92 -13.11 -4.46
C ALA A 404 -9.06 -14.58 -4.91
N LEU A 405 -8.42 -15.52 -4.21
CA LEU A 405 -8.55 -16.96 -4.48
C LEU A 405 -10.00 -17.44 -4.31
N SER A 406 -10.65 -17.04 -3.20
CA SER A 406 -12.05 -17.40 -2.95
C SER A 406 -12.99 -16.80 -3.99
N ALA A 407 -12.82 -15.52 -4.33
CA ALA A 407 -13.60 -14.86 -5.38
C ALA A 407 -13.42 -15.54 -6.74
N SER A 408 -12.20 -16.00 -7.04
CA SER A 408 -11.93 -16.77 -8.26
C SER A 408 -12.63 -18.13 -8.25
N ALA A 409 -12.57 -18.86 -7.13
CA ALA A 409 -13.22 -20.16 -6.99
C ALA A 409 -14.76 -20.05 -7.07
N ASP A 410 -15.31 -18.98 -6.53
CA ASP A 410 -16.74 -18.67 -6.55
C ASP A 410 -17.25 -18.12 -7.90
N GLY A 411 -16.37 -17.91 -8.90
CA GLY A 411 -16.73 -17.31 -10.18
C GLY A 411 -17.13 -15.83 -10.11
N LYS A 412 -16.66 -15.11 -9.07
CA LYS A 412 -16.97 -13.68 -8.83
C LYS A 412 -16.02 -12.73 -9.52
N LEU A 413 -14.91 -13.21 -10.11
CA LEU A 413 -13.95 -12.39 -10.83
C LEU A 413 -14.32 -12.29 -12.33
N ASP A 414 -14.16 -11.09 -12.87
CA ASP A 414 -14.32 -10.79 -14.31
C ASP A 414 -13.05 -11.22 -15.06
N ASP A 415 -13.07 -12.39 -15.69
CA ASP A 415 -11.91 -12.96 -16.39
C ASP A 415 -11.47 -12.10 -17.59
N ALA A 416 -12.36 -11.34 -18.21
CA ALA A 416 -12.01 -10.44 -19.30
C ALA A 416 -11.20 -9.25 -18.78
N MET A 417 -11.58 -8.71 -17.63
CA MET A 417 -10.82 -7.64 -16.97
C MET A 417 -9.45 -8.12 -16.51
N LEU A 418 -9.37 -9.29 -15.87
CA LEU A 418 -8.09 -9.89 -15.48
C LEU A 418 -7.17 -10.16 -16.66
N LYS A 419 -7.70 -10.73 -17.75
CA LYS A 419 -6.93 -10.98 -18.99
C LYS A 419 -6.39 -9.67 -19.58
N SER A 420 -7.20 -8.63 -19.62
CA SER A 420 -6.80 -7.32 -20.12
C SER A 420 -5.70 -6.69 -19.24
N SER A 421 -5.83 -6.83 -17.92
CA SER A 421 -4.82 -6.37 -16.97
C SER A 421 -3.50 -7.14 -17.11
N LEU A 422 -3.54 -8.47 -17.21
CA LEU A 422 -2.35 -9.29 -17.45
C LEU A 422 -1.65 -8.94 -18.75
N ALA A 423 -2.39 -8.59 -19.80
CA ALA A 423 -1.82 -8.12 -21.07
C ALA A 423 -1.03 -6.82 -20.87
N ARG A 424 -1.59 -5.82 -20.15
CA ARG A 424 -0.87 -4.57 -19.80
C ARG A 424 0.37 -4.83 -18.97
N LEU A 425 0.29 -5.69 -17.95
CA LEU A 425 1.42 -6.10 -17.13
C LEU A 425 2.53 -6.80 -17.94
N ASN A 426 2.20 -7.49 -19.03
CA ASN A 426 3.18 -8.10 -19.92
C ASN A 426 3.89 -7.07 -20.80
N LEU A 427 3.16 -6.08 -21.35
CA LEU A 427 3.71 -5.04 -22.23
C LEU A 427 4.71 -4.12 -21.52
N LYS A 428 4.54 -3.88 -20.23
CA LYS A 428 5.40 -2.99 -19.42
C LYS A 428 6.65 -3.67 -18.85
N ARG A 429 6.97 -4.90 -19.24
CA ARG A 429 8.15 -5.63 -18.77
C ARG A 429 9.13 -5.84 -19.92
N PRO A 430 10.02 -4.89 -20.24
CA PRO A 430 11.15 -5.16 -21.11
C PRO A 430 12.04 -6.23 -20.47
N ASP A 431 12.53 -7.16 -21.27
CA ASP A 431 13.46 -8.19 -20.82
C ASP A 431 14.66 -7.58 -20.10
N ILE A 432 14.94 -8.06 -18.88
CA ILE A 432 16.11 -7.60 -18.08
C ILE A 432 17.41 -7.87 -18.83
N ALA A 433 17.43 -8.86 -19.75
CA ALA A 433 18.56 -9.14 -20.63
C ALA A 433 18.90 -7.95 -21.56
N ASP A 434 17.91 -7.25 -22.09
CA ASP A 434 18.11 -6.09 -22.98
C ASP A 434 18.65 -4.86 -22.22
N ARG A 435 18.25 -4.68 -20.96
CA ARG A 435 18.75 -3.56 -20.12
C ARG A 435 20.20 -3.75 -19.68
N ALA A 436 20.62 -4.98 -19.36
CA ALA A 436 22.01 -5.27 -19.01
C ALA A 436 22.96 -5.04 -20.21
N THR A 437 22.48 -5.35 -21.42
CA THR A 437 23.24 -5.15 -22.67
C THR A 437 23.34 -3.65 -23.03
N ALA A 438 22.24 -2.89 -22.86
CA ALA A 438 22.24 -1.44 -23.08
C ALA A 438 23.14 -0.68 -22.09
N ALA A 439 23.13 -1.07 -20.81
CA ALA A 439 24.00 -0.48 -19.79
C ALA A 439 25.50 -0.77 -20.04
N SER A 440 25.84 -1.94 -20.57
CA SER A 440 27.23 -2.30 -20.92
C SER A 440 27.73 -1.60 -22.19
N ILE A 441 26.86 -1.18 -23.11
CA ILE A 441 27.17 -0.42 -24.31
C ILE A 441 27.37 1.07 -23.98
N SER A 442 26.61 1.61 -23.00
CA SER A 442 26.73 3.02 -22.55
C SER A 442 27.94 3.28 -21.63
N ALA A 443 28.58 2.24 -21.13
CA ALA A 443 29.75 2.33 -20.25
C ALA A 443 31.08 2.12 -20.98
N ARG A 444 31.08 2.00 -22.30
CA ARG A 444 32.24 2.03 -23.21
C ARG A 444 32.23 3.31 -24.05
#